data_74c1e7ef5342aca2dd424c8b0c2667a6
#
_entry.id   74c1e7ef5342aca2dd424c8b0c2667a6
#
_cell.length_a   1.000
_cell.length_b   1.000
_cell.length_c   1.000
_cell.angle_alpha   90.00
_cell.angle_beta   90.00
_cell.angle_gamma   90.00
#
_symmetry.space_group_name_H-M   'P 1'
#
loop_
_entity.id
_entity.type
_entity.pdbx_description
1 polymer ?
#
loop_
_entity_poly.entity_id
_entity_poly.type
_entity_poly.pdbx_seq_one_letter_code
_entity_poly.pdbx_strand_id
1 'polypeptide(L)'
;MKKKTTARQKVTKRRSVSREAKKAPIQPAAIIPGGIILGEGDIVAFNGRQTVELIVANTGDRPIQVGSHCHFFEANRALRFDREKAYGFRLQVPAGTAVRFEPGEDKRVTLVSIGGNRVAYGINGLVNGRLDDPNVRAKAMTAAREAGFIAKEKAR
;
A
#
# COMPACT_ATOMS: atom_id res chain seq x y z
N MET A 1 -58.37 -58.10 8.70
CA MET A 1 -57.78 -57.08 9.56
C MET A 1 -56.29 -57.36 9.72
N LYS A 2 -55.41 -56.56 9.05
CA LYS A 2 -53.93 -56.72 9.11
C LYS A 2 -53.34 -55.51 9.83
N LYS A 3 -52.72 -55.78 11.00
CA LYS A 3 -52.02 -54.76 11.82
C LYS A 3 -50.67 -54.43 11.20
N LYS A 4 -50.41 -53.16 10.87
CA LYS A 4 -49.10 -52.65 10.46
C LYS A 4 -48.29 -52.30 11.73
N THR A 5 -47.14 -52.96 11.87
CA THR A 5 -46.14 -52.65 12.93
C THR A 5 -45.16 -51.61 12.39
N THR A 6 -45.09 -50.44 13.03
CA THR A 6 -44.19 -49.35 12.68
C THR A 6 -42.90 -49.53 13.48
N ALA A 7 -41.80 -49.78 12.79
CA ALA A 7 -40.47 -49.87 13.38
C ALA A 7 -39.90 -48.45 13.60
N ARG A 8 -39.57 -48.15 14.85
CA ARG A 8 -38.98 -46.88 15.33
C ARG A 8 -37.46 -46.98 15.21
N GLN A 9 -36.87 -46.26 14.18
CA GLN A 9 -35.41 -46.15 14.06
C GLN A 9 -34.84 -45.26 15.15
N LYS A 10 -33.92 -45.79 15.96
CA LYS A 10 -33.09 -45.03 16.93
C LYS A 10 -31.94 -44.36 16.19
N VAL A 11 -31.98 -43.03 16.12
CA VAL A 11 -30.85 -42.21 15.60
C VAL A 11 -29.85 -42.09 16.72
N THR A 12 -28.71 -42.74 16.60
CA THR A 12 -27.57 -42.62 17.50
C THR A 12 -26.77 -41.37 17.11
N LYS A 13 -26.84 -40.34 17.92
CA LYS A 13 -26.10 -39.08 17.79
C LYS A 13 -24.62 -39.34 18.13
N ARG A 14 -23.78 -39.48 17.09
CA ARG A 14 -22.32 -39.53 17.25
C ARG A 14 -21.82 -38.15 17.71
N ARG A 15 -21.39 -38.08 18.96
CA ARG A 15 -20.65 -36.95 19.54
C ARG A 15 -19.24 -36.94 18.90
N SER A 16 -18.96 -35.99 17.98
CA SER A 16 -17.61 -35.67 17.53
C SER A 16 -16.89 -34.94 18.66
N VAL A 17 -16.01 -35.63 19.37
CA VAL A 17 -15.06 -35.00 20.31
C VAL A 17 -13.91 -34.46 19.43
N SER A 18 -13.93 -33.17 19.17
CA SER A 18 -12.76 -32.45 18.62
C SER A 18 -11.67 -32.47 19.70
N ARG A 19 -10.68 -33.32 19.54
CA ARG A 19 -9.42 -33.23 20.29
C ARG A 19 -8.70 -31.98 19.82
N GLU A 20 -8.78 -30.90 20.58
CA GLU A 20 -7.80 -29.81 20.49
C GLU A 20 -6.41 -30.40 20.76
N ALA A 21 -5.61 -30.50 19.72
CA ALA A 21 -4.21 -30.83 19.85
C ALA A 21 -3.53 -29.68 20.61
N LYS A 22 -3.19 -29.91 21.88
CA LYS A 22 -2.34 -28.99 22.66
C LYS A 22 -1.02 -28.83 21.88
N LYS A 23 -0.82 -27.66 21.26
CA LYS A 23 0.48 -27.30 20.66
C LYS A 23 1.56 -27.43 21.72
N ALA A 24 2.54 -28.30 21.46
CA ALA A 24 3.71 -28.42 22.33
C ALA A 24 4.43 -27.06 22.40
N PRO A 25 5.01 -26.68 23.56
CA PRO A 25 5.75 -25.44 23.68
C PRO A 25 6.94 -25.50 22.70
N ILE A 26 7.04 -24.49 21.82
CA ILE A 26 8.15 -24.33 20.91
C ILE A 26 9.38 -24.05 21.77
N GLN A 27 10.27 -25.03 21.91
CA GLN A 27 11.58 -24.79 22.51
C GLN A 27 12.33 -23.78 21.61
N PRO A 28 12.95 -22.75 22.19
CA PRO A 28 13.71 -21.81 21.39
C PRO A 28 14.82 -22.60 20.66
N ALA A 29 14.62 -22.78 19.36
CA ALA A 29 15.67 -23.34 18.52
C ALA A 29 16.92 -22.47 18.68
N ALA A 30 18.10 -23.09 18.76
CA ALA A 30 19.35 -22.36 18.83
C ALA A 30 19.37 -21.28 17.73
N ILE A 31 19.61 -20.03 18.12
CA ILE A 31 19.64 -18.91 17.19
C ILE A 31 20.83 -19.13 16.25
N ILE A 32 20.53 -19.50 15.00
CA ILE A 32 21.53 -19.65 13.95
C ILE A 32 21.76 -18.25 13.35
N PRO A 33 23.01 -17.76 13.25
CA PRO A 33 23.29 -16.48 12.60
C PRO A 33 22.70 -16.43 11.19
N GLY A 34 21.88 -15.40 10.90
CA GLY A 34 21.13 -15.29 9.64
C GLY A 34 19.82 -16.08 9.57
N GLY A 35 19.45 -16.81 10.62
CA GLY A 35 18.18 -17.52 10.70
C GLY A 35 17.00 -16.55 10.76
N ILE A 36 15.89 -16.90 10.08
CA ILE A 36 14.62 -16.14 10.08
C ILE A 36 13.66 -16.84 11.03
N ILE A 37 13.16 -16.12 12.03
CA ILE A 37 12.11 -16.58 12.93
C ILE A 37 10.80 -15.94 12.45
N LEU A 38 9.89 -16.77 11.93
CA LEU A 38 8.58 -16.31 11.49
C LEU A 38 7.67 -16.11 12.72
N GLY A 39 7.03 -14.94 12.78
CA GLY A 39 5.93 -14.69 13.70
C GLY A 39 4.66 -15.46 13.31
N GLU A 40 3.73 -15.61 14.24
CA GLU A 40 2.41 -16.18 13.94
C GLU A 40 1.45 -15.09 13.44
N GLY A 41 0.60 -15.44 12.46
CA GLY A 41 -0.45 -14.59 11.89
C GLY A 41 0.03 -13.67 10.77
N ASP A 42 -0.91 -12.85 10.29
CA ASP A 42 -0.70 -11.92 9.18
C ASP A 42 -0.09 -10.60 9.64
N ILE A 43 0.77 -10.01 8.80
CA ILE A 43 1.32 -8.68 9.03
C ILE A 43 0.35 -7.64 8.48
N VAL A 44 -0.29 -6.87 9.37
CA VAL A 44 -1.15 -5.76 8.97
C VAL A 44 -0.27 -4.56 8.63
N ALA A 45 -0.13 -4.26 7.33
CA ALA A 45 0.63 -3.11 6.86
C ALA A 45 -0.25 -1.85 6.83
N PHE A 46 0.37 -0.69 7.11
CA PHE A 46 -0.23 0.65 6.97
C PHE A 46 -1.46 0.94 7.84
N ASN A 47 -1.67 0.18 8.92
CA ASN A 47 -2.82 0.37 9.82
C ASN A 47 -2.95 1.83 10.30
N GLY A 48 -4.17 2.39 10.21
CA GLY A 48 -4.51 3.76 10.63
C GLY A 48 -3.92 4.88 9.76
N ARG A 49 -3.25 4.58 8.64
CA ARG A 49 -2.75 5.60 7.72
C ARG A 49 -3.79 5.99 6.68
N GLN A 50 -3.82 7.27 6.32
CA GLN A 50 -4.65 7.76 5.22
C GLN A 50 -4.19 7.19 3.90
N THR A 51 -5.15 6.84 3.05
CA THR A 51 -4.91 6.35 1.68
C THR A 51 -5.65 7.21 0.67
N VAL A 52 -5.13 7.29 -0.55
CA VAL A 52 -5.76 7.94 -1.69
C VAL A 52 -5.54 7.10 -2.94
N GLU A 53 -6.57 6.97 -3.76
CA GLU A 53 -6.46 6.31 -5.07
C GLU A 53 -6.31 7.35 -6.17
N LEU A 54 -5.39 7.11 -7.10
CA LEU A 54 -5.16 7.95 -8.26
C LEU A 54 -5.04 7.11 -9.52
N ILE A 55 -5.45 7.70 -10.64
CA ILE A 55 -5.11 7.20 -11.98
C ILE A 55 -3.87 7.94 -12.44
N VAL A 56 -2.87 7.20 -12.85
CA VAL A 56 -1.57 7.70 -13.29
C VAL A 56 -1.35 7.29 -14.73
N ALA A 57 -1.18 8.27 -15.62
CA ALA A 57 -0.85 8.06 -17.03
C ALA A 57 0.63 8.36 -17.26
N ASN A 58 1.32 7.47 -17.96
CA ASN A 58 2.65 7.76 -18.47
C ASN A 58 2.52 8.41 -19.87
N THR A 59 2.82 9.71 -19.97
CA THR A 59 2.75 10.47 -21.20
C THR A 59 4.09 10.53 -21.95
N GLY A 60 5.11 9.88 -21.43
CA GLY A 60 6.42 9.77 -22.06
C GLY A 60 6.50 8.60 -23.05
N ASP A 61 7.66 8.46 -23.68
CA ASP A 61 7.99 7.41 -24.65
C ASP A 61 8.70 6.19 -24.05
N ARG A 62 8.99 6.23 -22.75
CA ARG A 62 9.73 5.20 -22.01
C ARG A 62 9.01 4.77 -20.76
N PRO A 63 9.18 3.51 -20.35
CA PRO A 63 8.67 3.04 -19.06
C PRO A 63 9.29 3.83 -17.90
N ILE A 64 8.45 4.17 -16.91
CA ILE A 64 8.87 4.87 -15.70
C ILE A 64 8.60 3.97 -14.50
N GLN A 65 9.61 3.78 -13.65
CA GLN A 65 9.50 3.00 -12.44
C GLN A 65 9.59 3.92 -11.23
N VAL A 66 8.62 3.77 -10.30
CA VAL A 66 8.57 4.55 -9.07
C VAL A 66 8.69 3.61 -7.88
N GLY A 67 9.69 3.84 -7.03
CA GLY A 67 9.93 3.05 -5.83
C GLY A 67 8.93 3.30 -4.72
N SER A 68 8.78 2.31 -3.83
CA SER A 68 7.82 2.31 -2.72
C SER A 68 7.89 3.54 -1.81
N HIS A 69 9.09 4.09 -1.58
CA HIS A 69 9.31 5.20 -0.64
C HIS A 69 9.52 6.55 -1.32
N CYS A 70 9.35 6.64 -2.63
CA CYS A 70 9.35 7.92 -3.35
C CYS A 70 8.17 8.78 -2.89
N HIS A 71 8.39 10.05 -2.54
CA HIS A 71 7.32 11.04 -2.38
C HIS A 71 6.62 11.21 -3.73
N PHE A 72 5.39 10.67 -3.86
CA PHE A 72 4.76 10.48 -5.16
C PHE A 72 4.48 11.81 -5.89
N PHE A 73 4.24 12.89 -5.13
CA PHE A 73 4.14 14.25 -5.66
C PHE A 73 5.33 14.64 -6.55
N GLU A 74 6.55 14.20 -6.19
CA GLU A 74 7.78 14.50 -6.89
C GLU A 74 8.16 13.43 -7.93
N ALA A 75 7.29 12.45 -8.22
CA ALA A 75 7.56 11.45 -9.27
C ALA A 75 7.73 12.13 -10.63
N ASN A 76 8.38 11.42 -11.55
CA ASN A 76 8.76 11.93 -12.88
C ASN A 76 7.65 12.79 -13.51
N ARG A 77 8.04 13.93 -14.12
CA ARG A 77 7.11 14.89 -14.74
C ARG A 77 6.30 14.31 -15.91
N ALA A 78 6.80 13.27 -16.58
CA ALA A 78 6.05 12.58 -17.62
C ALA A 78 4.90 11.72 -17.09
N LEU A 79 4.82 11.48 -15.76
CA LEU A 79 3.65 10.88 -15.14
C LEU A 79 2.59 11.95 -14.89
N ARG A 80 1.43 11.81 -15.52
CA ARG A 80 0.29 12.71 -15.35
C ARG A 80 -0.69 12.11 -14.35
N PHE A 81 -0.98 12.83 -13.29
CA PHE A 81 -1.93 12.51 -12.22
C PHE A 81 -2.24 13.76 -11.39
N ASP A 82 -3.19 13.68 -10.47
CA ASP A 82 -3.50 14.73 -9.50
C ASP A 82 -2.38 14.84 -8.46
N ARG A 83 -1.42 15.74 -8.72
CA ARG A 83 -0.24 15.91 -7.83
C ARG A 83 -0.61 16.53 -6.51
N GLU A 84 -1.62 17.38 -6.45
CA GLU A 84 -2.04 17.99 -5.19
C GLU A 84 -2.56 16.96 -4.20
N LYS A 85 -3.33 15.96 -4.69
CA LYS A 85 -3.77 14.81 -3.90
C LYS A 85 -2.62 13.88 -3.52
N ALA A 86 -1.58 13.80 -4.32
CA ALA A 86 -0.41 12.96 -4.05
C ALA A 86 0.58 13.59 -3.06
N TYR A 87 0.39 14.85 -2.66
CA TYR A 87 1.31 15.53 -1.76
C TYR A 87 1.29 14.91 -0.34
N GLY A 88 2.45 14.51 0.14
CA GLY A 88 2.59 13.84 1.43
C GLY A 88 2.30 12.34 1.40
N PHE A 89 2.15 11.75 0.21
CA PHE A 89 1.86 10.34 0.01
C PHE A 89 2.98 9.62 -0.76
N ARG A 90 3.05 8.30 -0.57
CA ARG A 90 3.92 7.36 -1.28
C ARG A 90 3.11 6.15 -1.74
N LEU A 91 3.65 5.31 -2.61
CA LEU A 91 2.98 4.07 -3.04
C LEU A 91 2.68 3.15 -1.86
N GLN A 92 1.47 2.57 -1.85
CA GLN A 92 1.06 1.54 -0.89
C GLN A 92 1.53 0.16 -1.34
N VAL A 93 2.84 0.01 -1.41
CA VAL A 93 3.47 -1.27 -1.77
C VAL A 93 4.55 -1.60 -0.75
N PRO A 94 4.95 -2.88 -0.62
CA PRO A 94 5.99 -3.30 0.31
C PRO A 94 7.30 -2.53 0.09
N ALA A 95 8.08 -2.33 1.16
CA ALA A 95 9.39 -1.72 1.09
C ALA A 95 10.31 -2.48 0.12
N GLY A 96 11.13 -1.74 -0.64
CA GLY A 96 12.04 -2.33 -1.63
C GLY A 96 11.39 -2.72 -2.96
N THR A 97 10.05 -2.58 -3.10
CA THR A 97 9.36 -2.80 -4.37
C THR A 97 9.10 -1.50 -5.13
N ALA A 98 8.66 -1.61 -6.37
CA ALA A 98 8.34 -0.47 -7.22
C ALA A 98 7.17 -0.79 -8.14
N VAL A 99 6.50 0.26 -8.62
CA VAL A 99 5.47 0.17 -9.67
C VAL A 99 6.03 0.72 -10.96
N ARG A 100 5.85 -0.04 -12.05
CA ARG A 100 6.24 0.33 -13.40
C ARG A 100 5.02 0.85 -14.16
N PHE A 101 5.19 1.96 -14.85
CA PHE A 101 4.19 2.62 -15.69
C PHE A 101 4.68 2.57 -17.15
N GLU A 102 3.95 1.83 -17.99
CA GLU A 102 4.26 1.73 -19.40
C GLU A 102 3.79 2.98 -20.19
N PRO A 103 4.45 3.33 -21.31
CA PRO A 103 4.01 4.43 -22.17
C PRO A 103 2.57 4.26 -22.64
N GLY A 104 1.76 5.30 -22.48
CA GLY A 104 0.35 5.31 -22.93
C GLY A 104 -0.62 4.50 -22.05
N GLU A 105 -0.14 3.88 -20.96
CA GLU A 105 -0.99 3.15 -20.03
C GLU A 105 -1.54 4.08 -18.92
N ASP A 106 -2.83 3.96 -18.66
CA ASP A 106 -3.47 4.51 -17.46
C ASP A 106 -3.52 3.45 -16.38
N LYS A 107 -2.81 3.65 -15.28
CA LYS A 107 -2.75 2.71 -14.16
C LYS A 107 -3.33 3.29 -12.89
N ARG A 108 -4.27 2.57 -12.27
CA ARG A 108 -4.78 2.90 -10.94
C ARG A 108 -3.77 2.46 -9.88
N VAL A 109 -3.44 3.36 -8.95
CA VAL A 109 -2.56 3.10 -7.82
C VAL A 109 -3.17 3.61 -6.54
N THR A 110 -2.91 2.90 -5.45
CA THR A 110 -3.22 3.37 -4.11
C THR A 110 -1.96 3.95 -3.48
N LEU A 111 -2.08 5.14 -2.94
CA LEU A 111 -1.05 5.81 -2.18
C LEU A 111 -1.39 5.77 -0.70
N VAL A 112 -0.36 5.80 0.15
CA VAL A 112 -0.48 5.86 1.61
C VAL A 112 0.32 7.03 2.14
N SER A 113 -0.18 7.70 3.17
CA SER A 113 0.52 8.84 3.78
C SER A 113 1.92 8.46 4.25
N ILE A 114 2.91 9.32 4.00
CA ILE A 114 4.27 9.16 4.50
C ILE A 114 4.24 9.27 6.03
N GLY A 115 4.89 8.32 6.71
CA GLY A 115 4.99 8.30 8.17
C GLY A 115 6.29 8.94 8.68
N GLY A 116 6.57 8.73 9.97
CA GLY A 116 7.75 9.27 10.63
C GLY A 116 7.67 10.79 10.79
N ASN A 117 8.80 11.46 10.67
CA ASN A 117 8.90 12.92 10.84
C ASN A 117 8.28 13.72 9.68
N ARG A 118 7.79 13.06 8.63
CA ARG A 118 7.16 13.66 7.45
C ARG A 118 8.00 14.79 6.84
N VAL A 119 9.24 14.46 6.53
CA VAL A 119 10.21 15.37 5.91
C VAL A 119 10.69 14.76 4.60
N ALA A 120 10.70 15.53 3.51
CA ALA A 120 11.15 15.09 2.20
C ALA A 120 12.25 16.02 1.66
N TYR A 121 13.37 15.41 1.24
CA TYR A 121 14.50 16.12 0.62
C TYR A 121 14.99 15.38 -0.62
N GLY A 122 15.47 16.14 -1.59
CA GLY A 122 16.39 15.68 -2.64
C GLY A 122 15.79 14.92 -3.79
N ILE A 123 14.53 14.50 -3.80
CA ILE A 123 13.94 13.62 -4.86
C ILE A 123 13.99 14.33 -6.23
N ASN A 124 13.14 15.34 -6.44
CA ASN A 124 13.25 16.28 -7.56
C ASN A 124 13.39 17.74 -7.05
N GLY A 125 13.66 17.90 -5.76
CA GLY A 125 13.92 19.19 -5.15
C GLY A 125 12.71 20.10 -5.01
N LEU A 126 11.50 19.58 -5.20
CA LEU A 126 10.29 20.41 -5.20
C LEU A 126 9.85 20.79 -3.77
N VAL A 127 10.10 19.93 -2.78
CA VAL A 127 9.65 20.12 -1.41
C VAL A 127 10.76 20.62 -0.50
N ASN A 128 11.81 19.85 -0.32
CA ASN A 128 12.97 20.13 0.54
C ASN A 128 12.59 20.68 1.93
N GLY A 129 11.72 19.96 2.65
CA GLY A 129 11.26 20.39 3.95
C GLY A 129 10.21 19.50 4.58
N ARG A 130 9.56 20.01 5.64
CA ARG A 130 8.48 19.32 6.34
C ARG A 130 7.20 19.33 5.48
N LEU A 131 6.60 18.16 5.28
CA LEU A 131 5.38 17.99 4.48
C LEU A 131 4.15 18.67 5.13
N ASP A 132 4.17 18.81 6.46
CA ASP A 132 3.04 19.37 7.22
C ASP A 132 3.14 20.91 7.37
N ASP A 133 4.20 21.53 6.85
CA ASP A 133 4.35 22.99 6.85
C ASP A 133 3.58 23.60 5.64
N PRO A 134 2.57 24.46 5.89
CA PRO A 134 1.81 25.10 4.82
C PRO A 134 2.68 25.93 3.86
N ASN A 135 3.74 26.58 4.38
CA ASN A 135 4.63 27.39 3.57
C ASN A 135 5.49 26.52 2.64
N VAL A 136 5.99 25.38 3.15
CA VAL A 136 6.71 24.39 2.34
C VAL A 136 5.80 23.84 1.24
N ARG A 137 4.56 23.48 1.59
CA ARG A 137 3.58 23.02 0.61
C ARG A 137 3.29 24.06 -0.48
N ALA A 138 3.05 25.32 -0.10
CA ALA A 138 2.78 26.41 -1.07
C ALA A 138 3.96 26.60 -2.03
N LYS A 139 5.18 26.64 -1.51
CA LYS A 139 6.41 26.72 -2.31
C LYS A 139 6.56 25.51 -3.26
N ALA A 140 6.31 24.31 -2.76
CA ALA A 140 6.37 23.08 -3.56
C ALA A 140 5.37 23.08 -4.72
N MET A 141 4.14 23.55 -4.49
CA MET A 141 3.13 23.68 -5.55
C MET A 141 3.56 24.69 -6.62
N THR A 142 4.12 25.82 -6.22
CA THR A 142 4.66 26.82 -7.16
C THR A 142 5.83 26.23 -7.97
N ALA A 143 6.81 25.64 -7.30
CA ALA A 143 7.94 25.00 -7.96
C ALA A 143 7.51 23.89 -8.93
N ALA A 144 6.49 23.09 -8.57
CA ALA A 144 5.97 22.05 -9.45
C ALA A 144 5.29 22.60 -10.71
N ARG A 145 4.61 23.75 -10.62
CA ARG A 145 4.02 24.45 -11.78
C ARG A 145 5.11 25.02 -12.69
N GLU A 146 6.11 25.68 -12.11
CA GLU A 146 7.22 26.29 -12.83
C GLU A 146 8.08 25.24 -13.54
N ALA A 147 8.35 24.11 -12.89
CA ALA A 147 9.13 23.01 -13.45
C ALA A 147 8.33 22.08 -14.38
N GLY A 148 7.05 22.37 -14.64
CA GLY A 148 6.20 21.62 -15.58
C GLY A 148 5.74 20.25 -15.05
N PHE A 149 5.74 20.04 -13.75
CA PHE A 149 5.16 18.83 -13.14
C PHE A 149 3.63 18.92 -13.04
N ILE A 150 3.08 20.11 -12.89
CA ILE A 150 1.65 20.39 -12.90
C ILE A 150 1.35 21.18 -14.18
N ALA A 151 0.38 20.71 -14.96
CA ALA A 151 -0.02 21.42 -16.18
C ALA A 151 -0.48 22.84 -15.82
N LYS A 152 -0.06 23.83 -16.62
CA LYS A 152 -0.59 25.19 -16.51
C LYS A 152 -2.08 25.12 -16.82
N GLU A 153 -2.94 25.62 -15.93
CA GLU A 153 -4.34 25.84 -16.26
C GLU A 153 -4.39 26.68 -17.56
N LYS A 154 -5.02 26.12 -18.59
CA LYS A 154 -5.35 26.93 -19.76
C LYS A 154 -6.31 28.02 -19.26
N ALA A 155 -5.82 29.25 -19.24
CA ALA A 155 -6.72 30.40 -19.07
C ALA A 155 -7.85 30.26 -20.08
N ARG A 156 -9.09 30.17 -19.59
CA ARG A 156 -10.30 30.21 -20.39
C ARG A 156 -10.55 31.61 -20.89
#